data_71e02e9c3aea714469e1e4c7224559bc
#
_entry.id   71e02e9c3aea714469e1e4c7224559bc
#
_cell.length_a   1.000
_cell.length_b   1.000
_cell.length_c   1.000
_cell.angle_alpha   90.00
_cell.angle_beta   90.00
_cell.angle_gamma   90.00
#
_symmetry.space_group_name_H-M   'P 1'
#
loop_
_entity.id
_entity.type
_entity.pdbx_description
1 polymer ?
#
loop_
_entity_poly.entity_id
_entity_poly.type
_entity_poly.pdbx_seq_one_letter_code
_entity_poly.pdbx_strand_id
1 'polypeptide(L)'
;MLKITENENIFVSAVIVSAGNSTRMGGINKQFLQLDGAPVISNTITVFEKSDIIDEIIIVTRESDIEEVENLVKKYKFNKISNIVAGGETRQLSVYNGVISTADIADLVAIHDGARPLATVKVIEETVKAAAKYGAAATGVKVKDTVKIVDDNDYITDTLDRAYMRFIQTPQVFNKKLYLDAIESVENSKEFTDDCMLIEAYGKTIKFVDGDYENIKITTPEDVVLAESYLKRRRK
;
A
#
# COMPACT_ATOMS: atom_id res chain seq x y z
N MET A 1 -1.65 12.00 15.97
CA MET A 1 -0.27 12.45 15.62
C MET A 1 0.77 11.61 16.34
N LEU A 2 1.72 11.07 15.59
CA LEU A 2 2.83 10.29 16.14
C LEU A 2 3.84 11.22 16.83
N LYS A 3 4.17 10.97 18.11
CA LYS A 3 5.26 11.66 18.81
C LYS A 3 6.56 10.86 18.64
N ILE A 4 7.57 11.45 17.99
CA ILE A 4 8.92 10.86 17.88
C ILE A 4 9.83 11.40 18.97
N THR A 5 9.66 12.67 19.32
CA THR A 5 10.26 13.34 20.48
C THR A 5 9.17 14.08 21.24
N GLU A 6 9.46 14.58 22.45
CA GLU A 6 8.47 15.34 23.24
C GLU A 6 7.95 16.61 22.52
N ASN A 7 8.63 17.06 21.46
CA ASN A 7 8.35 18.33 20.76
C ASN A 7 7.93 18.17 19.28
N GLU A 8 7.91 16.96 18.70
CA GLU A 8 7.57 16.77 17.29
C GLU A 8 6.33 15.90 17.14
N ASN A 9 5.25 16.53 16.72
CA ASN A 9 4.04 15.84 16.26
C ASN A 9 4.16 15.63 14.75
N ILE A 10 4.17 14.38 14.29
CA ILE A 10 4.21 14.02 12.88
C ILE A 10 2.76 13.74 12.44
N PHE A 11 2.34 14.38 11.36
CA PHE A 11 1.05 14.10 10.71
C PHE A 11 1.23 13.05 9.61
N VAL A 12 0.47 11.97 9.68
CA VAL A 12 0.56 10.83 8.77
C VAL A 12 -0.71 10.66 7.96
N SER A 13 -0.62 10.82 6.64
CA SER A 13 -1.70 10.56 5.70
C SER A 13 -1.53 9.18 5.05
N ALA A 14 -2.54 8.35 5.10
CA ALA A 14 -2.59 7.10 4.36
C ALA A 14 -3.21 7.33 2.97
N VAL A 15 -2.60 6.77 1.92
CA VAL A 15 -3.11 6.78 0.54
C VAL A 15 -3.44 5.34 0.15
N ILE A 16 -4.74 5.00 0.14
CA ILE A 16 -5.22 3.66 -0.21
C ILE A 16 -5.56 3.62 -1.69
N VAL A 17 -4.76 2.89 -2.48
CA VAL A 17 -4.86 2.86 -3.94
C VAL A 17 -5.72 1.68 -4.40
N SER A 18 -6.84 1.98 -5.04
CA SER A 18 -7.85 1.01 -5.49
C SER A 18 -8.33 1.20 -6.95
N ALA A 19 -7.66 2.06 -7.73
CA ALA A 19 -8.07 2.44 -9.09
C ALA A 19 -7.75 1.40 -10.20
N GLY A 20 -7.16 0.25 -9.86
CA GLY A 20 -6.76 -0.76 -10.85
C GLY A 20 -7.92 -1.51 -11.51
N ASN A 21 -7.77 -1.85 -12.81
CA ASN A 21 -8.83 -2.43 -13.67
C ASN A 21 -9.17 -3.90 -13.38
N SER A 22 -8.52 -4.57 -12.42
CA SER A 22 -8.81 -5.97 -12.03
C SER A 22 -8.84 -6.98 -13.20
N THR A 23 -8.01 -6.79 -14.22
CA THR A 23 -8.02 -7.61 -15.46
C THR A 23 -7.89 -9.11 -15.20
N ARG A 24 -7.04 -9.50 -14.21
CA ARG A 24 -6.85 -10.90 -13.80
C ARG A 24 -8.06 -11.53 -13.08
N MET A 25 -9.06 -10.73 -12.72
CA MET A 25 -10.32 -11.16 -12.10
C MET A 25 -11.47 -11.26 -13.12
N GLY A 26 -11.17 -11.33 -14.43
CA GLY A 26 -12.21 -11.40 -15.46
C GLY A 26 -13.12 -10.18 -15.52
N GLY A 27 -12.63 -9.01 -15.13
CA GLY A 27 -13.40 -7.75 -15.11
C GLY A 27 -14.21 -7.52 -13.83
N ILE A 28 -14.23 -8.47 -12.90
CA ILE A 28 -14.88 -8.29 -11.59
C ILE A 28 -14.04 -7.31 -10.76
N ASN A 29 -14.68 -6.25 -10.24
CA ASN A 29 -13.99 -5.31 -9.37
C ASN A 29 -13.69 -5.94 -8.02
N LYS A 30 -12.44 -6.38 -7.84
CA LYS A 30 -11.98 -7.06 -6.63
C LYS A 30 -12.12 -6.24 -5.34
N GLN A 31 -12.20 -4.91 -5.46
CA GLN A 31 -12.34 -4.02 -4.31
C GLN A 31 -13.67 -4.21 -3.58
N PHE A 32 -14.71 -4.57 -4.33
CA PHE A 32 -16.06 -4.77 -3.80
C PHE A 32 -16.42 -6.25 -3.56
N LEU A 33 -15.51 -7.18 -3.84
CA LEU A 33 -15.70 -8.58 -3.45
C LEU A 33 -15.90 -8.69 -1.95
N GLN A 34 -16.86 -9.52 -1.55
CA GLN A 34 -17.11 -9.77 -0.13
C GLN A 34 -16.00 -10.64 0.45
N LEU A 35 -15.41 -10.17 1.53
CA LEU A 35 -14.44 -10.88 2.33
C LEU A 35 -14.89 -10.73 3.79
N ASP A 36 -15.30 -11.84 4.41
CA ASP A 36 -15.71 -11.84 5.81
C ASP A 36 -16.89 -10.89 6.13
N GLY A 37 -17.86 -10.80 5.20
CA GLY A 37 -19.07 -9.98 5.36
C GLY A 37 -18.90 -8.49 5.06
N ALA A 38 -17.73 -8.06 4.58
CA ALA A 38 -17.48 -6.70 4.14
C ALA A 38 -16.69 -6.67 2.81
N PRO A 39 -16.81 -5.63 1.99
CA PRO A 39 -15.96 -5.46 0.81
C PRO A 39 -14.48 -5.45 1.15
N VAL A 40 -13.63 -5.99 0.26
CA VAL A 40 -12.17 -6.01 0.42
C VAL A 40 -11.63 -4.64 0.78
N ILE A 41 -12.04 -3.59 0.06
CA ILE A 41 -11.61 -2.20 0.32
C ILE A 41 -12.00 -1.74 1.72
N SER A 42 -13.20 -2.10 2.20
CA SER A 42 -13.66 -1.72 3.53
C SER A 42 -12.84 -2.39 4.64
N ASN A 43 -12.44 -3.66 4.42
CA ASN A 43 -11.53 -4.35 5.34
C ASN A 43 -10.17 -3.66 5.40
N THR A 44 -9.63 -3.25 4.24
CA THR A 44 -8.37 -2.50 4.16
C THR A 44 -8.47 -1.17 4.91
N ILE A 45 -9.51 -0.36 4.62
CA ILE A 45 -9.73 0.93 5.29
C ILE A 45 -9.84 0.75 6.81
N THR A 46 -10.57 -0.27 7.27
CA THR A 46 -10.78 -0.54 8.70
C THR A 46 -9.46 -0.68 9.47
N VAL A 47 -8.42 -1.25 8.87
CA VAL A 47 -7.13 -1.41 9.55
C VAL A 47 -6.44 -0.06 9.75
N PHE A 48 -6.47 0.82 8.73
CA PHE A 48 -5.90 2.17 8.83
C PHE A 48 -6.72 3.08 9.74
N GLU A 49 -8.05 2.97 9.69
CA GLU A 49 -8.96 3.70 10.60
C GLU A 49 -8.66 3.39 12.08
N LYS A 50 -8.29 2.13 12.40
CA LYS A 50 -7.97 1.68 13.76
C LYS A 50 -6.58 2.05 14.24
N SER A 51 -5.69 2.49 13.37
CA SER A 51 -4.31 2.85 13.76
C SER A 51 -4.28 4.28 14.31
N ASP A 52 -3.87 4.44 15.55
CA ASP A 52 -3.82 5.75 16.23
C ASP A 52 -2.78 6.71 15.64
N ILE A 53 -1.82 6.19 14.86
CA ILE A 53 -0.78 7.00 14.24
C ILE A 53 -1.13 7.46 12.82
N ILE A 54 -2.25 7.02 12.27
CA ILE A 54 -2.80 7.54 11.00
C ILE A 54 -3.78 8.64 11.33
N ASP A 55 -3.50 9.84 10.84
CA ASP A 55 -4.34 11.03 11.10
C ASP A 55 -5.39 11.23 10.01
N GLU A 56 -5.07 10.84 8.76
CA GLU A 56 -5.87 11.06 7.57
C GLU A 56 -5.82 9.85 6.63
N ILE A 57 -6.89 9.63 5.88
CA ILE A 57 -6.96 8.61 4.82
C ILE A 57 -7.50 9.26 3.53
N ILE A 58 -6.73 9.09 2.45
CA ILE A 58 -7.15 9.41 1.08
C ILE A 58 -7.43 8.09 0.35
N ILE A 59 -8.58 7.98 -0.30
CA ILE A 59 -8.89 6.82 -1.15
C ILE A 59 -8.72 7.23 -2.60
N VAL A 60 -7.90 6.47 -3.33
CA VAL A 60 -7.76 6.64 -4.77
C VAL A 60 -8.49 5.48 -5.46
N THR A 61 -9.55 5.79 -6.20
CA THR A 61 -10.38 4.79 -6.86
C THR A 61 -10.64 5.16 -8.32
N ARG A 62 -11.29 4.28 -9.09
CA ARG A 62 -11.74 4.66 -10.44
C ARG A 62 -12.82 5.73 -10.32
N GLU A 63 -12.89 6.64 -11.28
CA GLU A 63 -13.92 7.67 -11.30
C GLU A 63 -15.33 7.08 -11.22
N SER A 64 -15.56 5.97 -11.93
CA SER A 64 -16.84 5.23 -11.89
C SER A 64 -17.20 4.63 -10.53
N ASP A 65 -16.26 4.50 -9.62
CA ASP A 65 -16.44 3.81 -8.33
C ASP A 65 -16.52 4.79 -7.16
N ILE A 66 -16.36 6.10 -7.39
CA ILE A 66 -16.34 7.13 -6.33
C ILE A 66 -17.62 7.07 -5.50
N GLU A 67 -18.79 7.08 -6.14
CA GLU A 67 -20.08 7.04 -5.46
C GLU A 67 -20.25 5.79 -4.59
N GLU A 68 -19.80 4.61 -5.11
CA GLU A 68 -19.87 3.38 -4.35
C GLU A 68 -18.96 3.42 -3.12
N VAL A 69 -17.75 3.97 -3.25
CA VAL A 69 -16.81 4.15 -2.12
C VAL A 69 -17.37 5.15 -1.10
N GLU A 70 -17.97 6.26 -1.52
CA GLU A 70 -18.65 7.21 -0.60
C GLU A 70 -19.76 6.54 0.21
N ASN A 71 -20.54 5.67 -0.45
CA ASN A 71 -21.61 4.93 0.21
C ASN A 71 -21.03 3.94 1.25
N LEU A 72 -19.89 3.29 0.95
CA LEU A 72 -19.19 2.45 1.93
C LEU A 72 -18.67 3.27 3.11
N VAL A 73 -18.08 4.45 2.86
CA VAL A 73 -17.61 5.36 3.93
C VAL A 73 -18.74 5.68 4.90
N LYS A 74 -19.91 6.08 4.38
CA LYS A 74 -21.09 6.38 5.19
C LYS A 74 -21.60 5.15 5.94
N LYS A 75 -21.67 4.00 5.26
CA LYS A 75 -22.17 2.73 5.82
C LYS A 75 -21.30 2.23 6.98
N TYR A 76 -19.97 2.28 6.85
CA TYR A 76 -19.03 1.79 7.86
C TYR A 76 -18.59 2.88 8.85
N LYS A 77 -19.05 4.15 8.67
CA LYS A 77 -18.76 5.30 9.54
C LYS A 77 -17.26 5.53 9.71
N PHE A 78 -16.50 5.49 8.61
CA PHE A 78 -15.09 5.85 8.64
C PHE A 78 -14.93 7.36 8.86
N ASN A 79 -14.11 7.75 9.82
CA ASN A 79 -13.98 9.15 10.27
C ASN A 79 -12.69 9.83 9.79
N LYS A 80 -11.66 9.04 9.45
CA LYS A 80 -10.36 9.57 9.01
C LYS A 80 -10.28 9.84 7.50
N ILE A 81 -11.31 9.45 6.74
CA ILE A 81 -11.31 9.69 5.30
C ILE A 81 -11.62 11.15 5.05
N SER A 82 -10.66 11.87 4.48
CA SER A 82 -10.79 13.28 4.12
C SER A 82 -11.13 13.48 2.65
N ASN A 83 -10.61 12.60 1.76
CA ASN A 83 -10.82 12.71 0.31
C ASN A 83 -10.99 11.34 -0.35
N ILE A 84 -11.80 11.31 -1.42
CA ILE A 84 -11.90 10.22 -2.38
C ILE A 84 -11.63 10.82 -3.75
N VAL A 85 -10.56 10.37 -4.41
CA VAL A 85 -10.08 10.97 -5.66
C VAL A 85 -9.99 9.93 -6.77
N ALA A 86 -10.15 10.39 -8.01
CA ALA A 86 -9.97 9.55 -9.17
C ALA A 86 -8.49 9.18 -9.37
N GLY A 87 -8.22 7.92 -9.70
CA GLY A 87 -6.89 7.47 -10.14
C GLY A 87 -6.53 8.04 -11.51
N GLY A 88 -5.25 7.91 -11.86
CA GLY A 88 -4.73 8.23 -13.17
C GLY A 88 -4.65 6.99 -14.08
N GLU A 89 -4.12 7.19 -15.29
CA GLU A 89 -3.95 6.12 -16.31
C GLU A 89 -2.99 5.02 -15.84
N THR A 90 -2.02 5.36 -14.98
CA THR A 90 -1.05 4.42 -14.42
C THR A 90 -1.20 4.32 -12.91
N ARG A 91 -0.59 3.26 -12.31
CA ARG A 91 -0.48 3.15 -10.85
C ARG A 91 0.24 4.35 -10.26
N GLN A 92 1.33 4.78 -10.88
CA GLN A 92 2.14 5.92 -10.43
C GLN A 92 1.31 7.22 -10.39
N LEU A 93 0.56 7.52 -11.47
CA LEU A 93 -0.32 8.69 -11.51
C LEU A 93 -1.45 8.59 -10.47
N SER A 94 -1.98 7.39 -10.24
CA SER A 94 -2.99 7.17 -9.20
C SER A 94 -2.43 7.48 -7.81
N VAL A 95 -1.22 7.00 -7.49
CA VAL A 95 -0.56 7.32 -6.22
C VAL A 95 -0.28 8.82 -6.11
N TYR A 96 0.25 9.44 -7.17
CA TYR A 96 0.51 10.89 -7.20
C TYR A 96 -0.76 11.70 -6.90
N ASN A 97 -1.89 11.39 -7.57
CA ASN A 97 -3.17 12.05 -7.30
C ASN A 97 -3.58 11.92 -5.83
N GLY A 98 -3.34 10.75 -5.22
CA GLY A 98 -3.59 10.55 -3.80
C GLY A 98 -2.66 11.39 -2.92
N VAL A 99 -1.37 11.41 -3.20
CA VAL A 99 -0.35 12.13 -2.40
C VAL A 99 -0.58 13.64 -2.43
N ILE A 100 -0.87 14.22 -3.58
CA ILE A 100 -1.16 15.67 -3.68
C ILE A 100 -2.50 16.07 -3.04
N SER A 101 -3.39 15.09 -2.79
CA SER A 101 -4.68 15.31 -2.13
C SER A 101 -4.63 15.16 -0.62
N THR A 102 -3.46 14.81 -0.05
CA THR A 102 -3.26 14.78 1.41
C THR A 102 -3.14 16.19 1.98
N ALA A 103 -3.44 16.35 3.27
CA ALA A 103 -3.31 17.63 3.97
C ALA A 103 -1.92 18.26 3.77
N ASP A 104 -1.85 19.59 3.63
CA ASP A 104 -0.59 20.31 3.44
C ASP A 104 0.41 20.08 4.59
N ILE A 105 -0.13 19.87 5.80
CA ILE A 105 0.65 19.59 7.00
C ILE A 105 1.14 18.13 7.10
N ALA A 106 0.83 17.27 6.11
CA ALA A 106 1.26 15.89 6.14
C ALA A 106 2.78 15.79 5.99
N ASP A 107 3.42 15.19 6.99
CA ASP A 107 4.86 14.92 7.01
C ASP A 107 5.20 13.61 6.30
N LEU A 108 4.36 12.58 6.51
CA LEU A 108 4.51 11.24 5.96
C LEU A 108 3.30 10.83 5.14
N VAL A 109 3.57 10.11 4.06
CA VAL A 109 2.54 9.44 3.26
C VAL A 109 2.73 7.92 3.32
N ALA A 110 1.70 7.20 3.75
CA ALA A 110 1.67 5.74 3.82
C ALA A 110 0.85 5.20 2.65
N ILE A 111 1.54 4.76 1.59
CA ILE A 111 0.92 4.25 0.37
C ILE A 111 0.58 2.78 0.55
N HIS A 112 -0.69 2.41 0.33
CA HIS A 112 -1.15 1.04 0.51
C HIS A 112 -2.09 0.56 -0.60
N ASP A 113 -1.90 -0.68 -1.03
CA ASP A 113 -2.80 -1.32 -1.99
C ASP A 113 -4.17 -1.60 -1.35
N GLY A 114 -5.26 -1.05 -1.90
CA GLY A 114 -6.63 -1.31 -1.44
C GLY A 114 -7.03 -2.79 -1.43
N ALA A 115 -6.33 -3.62 -2.20
CA ALA A 115 -6.52 -5.07 -2.26
C ALA A 115 -5.66 -5.88 -1.28
N ARG A 116 -5.13 -5.27 -0.21
CA ARG A 116 -4.42 -5.98 0.89
C ARG A 116 -5.18 -5.82 2.22
N PRO A 117 -6.32 -6.48 2.37
CA PRO A 117 -7.20 -6.31 3.53
C PRO A 117 -6.67 -6.94 4.82
N LEU A 118 -5.56 -7.66 4.76
CA LEU A 118 -5.01 -8.42 5.89
C LEU A 118 -3.75 -7.77 6.52
N ALA A 119 -3.40 -6.54 6.11
CA ALA A 119 -2.41 -5.76 6.84
C ALA A 119 -2.81 -5.66 8.32
N THR A 120 -1.84 -5.50 9.20
CA THR A 120 -2.11 -5.35 10.64
C THR A 120 -1.75 -3.94 11.10
N VAL A 121 -2.45 -3.43 12.10
CA VAL A 121 -2.11 -2.13 12.73
C VAL A 121 -0.63 -2.10 13.12
N LYS A 122 -0.13 -3.20 13.69
CA LYS A 122 1.29 -3.32 14.08
C LYS A 122 2.24 -3.06 12.91
N VAL A 123 2.02 -3.71 11.75
CA VAL A 123 2.88 -3.54 10.57
C VAL A 123 2.81 -2.10 10.04
N ILE A 124 1.60 -1.49 10.02
CA ILE A 124 1.43 -0.09 9.64
C ILE A 124 2.27 0.81 10.55
N GLU A 125 2.11 0.67 11.86
CA GLU A 125 2.80 1.49 12.85
C GLU A 125 4.32 1.32 12.82
N GLU A 126 4.82 0.09 12.70
CA GLU A 126 6.26 -0.17 12.61
C GLU A 126 6.86 0.45 11.36
N THR A 127 6.13 0.39 10.21
CA THR A 127 6.59 0.99 8.95
C THR A 127 6.58 2.52 9.03
N VAL A 128 5.54 3.13 9.60
CA VAL A 128 5.48 4.59 9.82
C VAL A 128 6.60 5.04 10.74
N LYS A 129 6.83 4.38 11.88
CA LYS A 129 7.93 4.71 12.81
C LYS A 129 9.30 4.60 12.15
N ALA A 130 9.49 3.61 11.29
CA ALA A 130 10.74 3.47 10.52
C ALA A 130 10.90 4.62 9.50
N ALA A 131 9.84 4.98 8.76
CA ALA A 131 9.90 6.09 7.80
C ALA A 131 10.13 7.43 8.49
N ALA A 132 9.52 7.66 9.64
CA ALA A 132 9.75 8.84 10.46
C ALA A 132 11.23 9.00 10.87
N LYS A 133 11.89 7.88 11.12
CA LYS A 133 13.32 7.88 11.52
C LYS A 133 14.28 7.95 10.33
N TYR A 134 13.94 7.29 9.22
CA TYR A 134 14.87 7.07 8.10
C TYR A 134 14.46 7.81 6.81
N GLY A 135 13.32 8.49 6.80
CA GLY A 135 12.77 9.20 5.65
C GLY A 135 11.97 8.33 4.68
N ALA A 136 12.27 7.04 4.59
CA ALA A 136 11.57 6.08 3.73
C ALA A 136 11.62 4.68 4.35
N ALA A 137 10.50 3.95 4.32
CA ALA A 137 10.42 2.56 4.77
C ALA A 137 9.39 1.75 3.95
N ALA A 138 9.66 0.47 3.79
CA ALA A 138 8.76 -0.44 3.10
C ALA A 138 8.64 -1.76 3.86
N THR A 139 7.43 -2.29 3.94
CA THR A 139 7.19 -3.60 4.52
C THR A 139 7.33 -4.72 3.48
N GLY A 140 7.74 -5.89 3.94
CA GLY A 140 7.85 -7.07 3.09
C GLY A 140 8.17 -8.33 3.89
N VAL A 141 8.34 -9.45 3.19
CA VAL A 141 8.65 -10.75 3.81
C VAL A 141 9.86 -11.40 3.15
N LYS A 142 10.56 -12.25 3.89
CA LYS A 142 11.69 -13.02 3.37
C LYS A 142 11.24 -13.99 2.28
N VAL A 143 12.04 -14.13 1.24
CA VAL A 143 11.82 -15.17 0.22
C VAL A 143 12.11 -16.53 0.82
N LYS A 144 11.15 -17.49 0.69
CA LYS A 144 11.27 -18.84 1.24
C LYS A 144 11.87 -19.81 0.23
N ASP A 145 11.46 -19.68 -1.03
CA ASP A 145 11.88 -20.59 -2.10
C ASP A 145 13.19 -20.14 -2.74
N THR A 146 13.83 -21.05 -3.47
CA THR A 146 15.00 -20.71 -4.28
C THR A 146 14.57 -19.91 -5.50
N VAL A 147 15.20 -18.75 -5.73
CA VAL A 147 14.92 -17.89 -6.89
C VAL A 147 16.02 -18.08 -7.93
N LYS A 148 15.61 -18.31 -9.16
CA LYS A 148 16.49 -18.48 -10.32
C LYS A 148 16.29 -17.29 -11.28
N ILE A 149 17.37 -16.88 -11.92
CA ILE A 149 17.32 -16.04 -13.12
C ILE A 149 17.31 -16.97 -14.32
N VAL A 150 16.49 -16.65 -15.30
CA VAL A 150 16.43 -17.35 -16.58
C VAL A 150 16.69 -16.37 -17.72
N ASP A 151 17.19 -16.88 -18.85
CA ASP A 151 17.32 -16.12 -20.09
C ASP A 151 16.01 -16.14 -20.91
N ASP A 152 16.03 -15.50 -22.08
CA ASP A 152 14.87 -15.41 -23.00
C ASP A 152 14.41 -16.76 -23.57
N ASN A 153 15.19 -17.83 -23.37
CA ASN A 153 14.87 -19.20 -23.79
C ASN A 153 14.54 -20.13 -22.62
N ASP A 154 14.25 -19.56 -21.43
CA ASP A 154 13.92 -20.27 -20.20
C ASP A 154 15.06 -21.13 -19.61
N TYR A 155 16.33 -20.94 -20.02
CA TYR A 155 17.47 -21.58 -19.38
C TYR A 155 17.86 -20.85 -18.10
N ILE A 156 18.11 -21.61 -17.03
CA ILE A 156 18.59 -21.06 -15.76
C ILE A 156 20.02 -20.55 -15.94
N THR A 157 20.22 -19.25 -15.68
CA THR A 157 21.52 -18.58 -15.81
C THR A 157 22.17 -18.26 -14.46
N ASP A 158 21.37 -18.07 -13.39
CA ASP A 158 21.90 -17.75 -12.06
C ASP A 158 20.94 -18.16 -10.94
N THR A 159 21.47 -18.17 -9.71
CA THR A 159 20.73 -18.43 -8.47
C THR A 159 20.99 -17.31 -7.49
N LEU A 160 19.94 -16.54 -7.16
CA LEU A 160 20.08 -15.44 -6.22
C LEU A 160 20.15 -15.93 -4.77
N ASP A 161 20.99 -15.28 -3.95
CA ASP A 161 21.02 -15.55 -2.51
C ASP A 161 19.76 -15.00 -1.84
N ARG A 162 18.82 -15.90 -1.51
CA ARG A 162 17.56 -15.55 -0.87
C ARG A 162 17.71 -14.89 0.50
N ALA A 163 18.87 -14.98 1.15
CA ALA A 163 19.12 -14.30 2.41
C ALA A 163 18.97 -12.79 2.29
N TYR A 164 19.28 -12.24 1.11
CA TYR A 164 19.16 -10.81 0.80
C TYR A 164 17.89 -10.44 0.03
N MET A 165 17.00 -11.40 -0.24
CA MET A 165 15.80 -11.18 -1.04
C MET A 165 14.56 -11.00 -0.19
N ARG A 166 13.69 -10.08 -0.62
CA ARG A 166 12.40 -9.79 0.03
C ARG A 166 11.30 -9.69 -1.02
N PHE A 167 10.13 -10.24 -0.71
CA PHE A 167 8.90 -9.88 -1.41
C PHE A 167 8.35 -8.62 -0.76
N ILE A 168 8.35 -7.52 -1.52
CA ILE A 168 7.88 -6.24 -1.03
C ILE A 168 6.35 -6.22 -1.02
N GLN A 169 5.82 -5.70 0.06
CA GLN A 169 4.39 -5.49 0.27
C GLN A 169 4.11 -3.99 0.41
N THR A 170 2.91 -3.64 0.79
CA THR A 170 2.53 -2.33 1.32
C THR A 170 1.96 -2.49 2.74
N PRO A 171 2.07 -1.46 3.63
CA PRO A 171 2.38 -0.08 3.31
C PRO A 171 3.83 0.16 2.92
N GLN A 172 4.03 1.14 2.02
CA GLN A 172 5.30 1.79 1.75
C GLN A 172 5.14 3.23 2.23
N VAL A 173 6.03 3.69 3.09
CA VAL A 173 5.87 4.97 3.80
C VAL A 173 7.06 5.87 3.51
N PHE A 174 6.78 7.11 3.15
CA PHE A 174 7.78 8.07 2.74
C PHE A 174 7.52 9.43 3.37
N ASN A 175 8.58 10.20 3.59
CA ASN A 175 8.44 11.63 3.80
C ASN A 175 7.76 12.24 2.57
N LYS A 176 6.70 13.03 2.77
CA LYS A 176 5.87 13.59 1.69
C LYS A 176 6.70 14.43 0.72
N LYS A 177 7.54 15.31 1.24
CA LYS A 177 8.41 16.15 0.41
C LYS A 177 9.39 15.31 -0.41
N LEU A 178 10.04 14.31 0.21
CA LEU A 178 10.93 13.38 -0.48
C LEU A 178 10.22 12.68 -1.64
N TYR A 179 8.98 12.21 -1.43
CA TYR A 179 8.20 11.53 -2.46
C TYR A 179 7.87 12.46 -3.63
N LEU A 180 7.46 13.70 -3.34
CA LEU A 180 7.14 14.71 -4.37
C LEU A 180 8.39 15.13 -5.14
N ASP A 181 9.50 15.38 -4.46
CA ASP A 181 10.78 15.70 -5.12
C ASP A 181 11.24 14.55 -6.04
N ALA A 182 11.04 13.29 -5.62
CA ALA A 182 11.40 12.12 -6.40
C ALA A 182 10.55 12.00 -7.68
N ILE A 183 9.23 12.15 -7.57
CA ILE A 183 8.34 12.01 -8.75
C ILE A 183 8.55 13.14 -9.77
N GLU A 184 8.87 14.34 -9.32
CA GLU A 184 9.21 15.48 -10.20
C GLU A 184 10.56 15.30 -10.91
N SER A 185 11.47 14.53 -10.32
CA SER A 185 12.84 14.35 -10.85
C SER A 185 12.93 13.26 -11.93
N VAL A 186 11.94 12.37 -12.03
CA VAL A 186 11.98 11.26 -13.00
C VAL A 186 11.25 11.62 -14.29
N GLU A 187 11.78 11.10 -15.41
CA GLU A 187 11.12 11.24 -16.70
C GLU A 187 9.77 10.47 -16.70
N ASN A 188 8.73 11.10 -17.22
CA ASN A 188 7.37 10.54 -17.29
C ASN A 188 7.27 9.20 -18.07
N SER A 189 8.31 8.82 -18.82
CA SER A 189 8.36 7.58 -19.60
C SER A 189 8.80 6.35 -18.80
N LYS A 190 9.30 6.50 -17.58
CA LYS A 190 9.80 5.38 -16.78
C LYS A 190 8.67 4.78 -15.96
N GLU A 191 8.34 3.52 -16.23
CA GLU A 191 7.39 2.77 -15.41
C GLU A 191 8.08 2.21 -14.16
N PHE A 192 7.45 2.42 -13.01
CA PHE A 192 7.85 1.83 -11.74
C PHE A 192 6.79 0.82 -11.28
N THR A 193 7.22 -0.35 -10.87
CA THR A 193 6.31 -1.41 -10.39
C THR A 193 5.81 -1.14 -8.98
N ASP A 194 6.58 -0.38 -8.19
CA ASP A 194 6.20 0.09 -6.85
C ASP A 194 6.81 1.48 -6.54
N ASP A 195 6.46 2.04 -5.39
CA ASP A 195 6.92 3.36 -4.98
C ASP A 195 8.36 3.35 -4.46
N CYS A 196 8.88 2.17 -4.05
CA CYS A 196 10.28 2.02 -3.68
C CYS A 196 11.22 2.27 -4.86
N MET A 197 10.89 1.75 -6.05
CA MET A 197 11.70 1.98 -7.26
C MET A 197 11.82 3.46 -7.62
N LEU A 198 10.78 4.26 -7.37
CA LEU A 198 10.83 5.72 -7.56
C LEU A 198 11.88 6.36 -6.63
N ILE A 199 11.85 6.00 -5.35
CA ILE A 199 12.76 6.54 -4.34
C ILE A 199 14.20 6.06 -4.57
N GLU A 200 14.38 4.81 -5.02
CA GLU A 200 15.70 4.26 -5.42
C GLU A 200 16.24 5.02 -6.65
N ALA A 201 15.42 5.27 -7.64
CA ALA A 201 15.81 6.05 -8.83
C ALA A 201 16.21 7.49 -8.47
N TYR A 202 15.60 8.07 -7.43
CA TYR A 202 15.99 9.38 -6.87
C TYR A 202 17.28 9.31 -6.04
N GLY A 203 17.90 8.14 -5.89
CA GLY A 203 19.17 7.95 -5.18
C GLY A 203 19.04 7.91 -3.65
N LYS A 204 17.88 7.58 -3.12
CA LYS A 204 17.64 7.45 -1.68
C LYS A 204 17.47 5.99 -1.26
N THR A 205 17.81 5.72 -0.02
CA THR A 205 17.70 4.39 0.58
C THR A 205 16.38 4.24 1.32
N ILE A 206 15.86 3.00 1.35
CA ILE A 206 14.59 2.67 1.98
C ILE A 206 14.84 1.66 3.09
N LYS A 207 14.31 1.93 4.28
CA LYS A 207 14.42 0.99 5.41
C LYS A 207 13.42 -0.15 5.22
N PHE A 208 13.92 -1.38 5.20
CA PHE A 208 13.07 -2.57 5.23
C PHE A 208 12.48 -2.79 6.63
N VAL A 209 11.19 -3.15 6.68
CA VAL A 209 10.43 -3.52 7.88
C VAL A 209 9.82 -4.90 7.65
N ASP A 210 9.93 -5.80 8.65
CA ASP A 210 9.33 -7.12 8.55
C ASP A 210 7.79 -7.02 8.48
N GLY A 211 7.24 -7.56 7.41
CA GLY A 211 5.81 -7.64 7.16
C GLY A 211 5.20 -8.95 7.65
N ASP A 212 4.06 -9.30 7.09
CA ASP A 212 3.33 -10.52 7.40
C ASP A 212 3.05 -11.31 6.12
N TYR A 213 3.32 -12.63 6.13
CA TYR A 213 2.98 -13.50 5.01
C TYR A 213 1.47 -13.57 4.73
N GLU A 214 0.64 -13.27 5.73
CA GLU A 214 -0.81 -13.16 5.56
C GLU A 214 -1.25 -11.85 4.89
N ASN A 215 -0.37 -10.83 4.81
CA ASN A 215 -0.66 -9.57 4.13
C ASN A 215 -0.60 -9.74 2.61
N ILE A 216 -1.38 -10.70 2.09
CA ILE A 216 -1.46 -11.00 0.67
C ILE A 216 -2.22 -9.89 -0.08
N LYS A 217 -1.89 -9.74 -1.37
CA LYS A 217 -2.63 -8.89 -2.29
C LYS A 217 -3.65 -9.75 -3.03
N ILE A 218 -4.93 -9.45 -2.90
CA ILE A 218 -5.99 -10.13 -3.65
C ILE A 218 -5.86 -9.76 -5.12
N THR A 219 -5.52 -10.75 -5.95
CA THR A 219 -5.29 -10.60 -7.39
C THR A 219 -6.04 -11.63 -8.22
N THR A 220 -6.39 -12.77 -7.62
CA THR A 220 -7.14 -13.87 -8.23
C THR A 220 -8.27 -14.31 -7.30
N PRO A 221 -9.27 -15.09 -7.79
CA PRO A 221 -10.32 -15.65 -6.94
C PRO A 221 -9.79 -16.54 -5.80
N GLU A 222 -8.71 -17.28 -6.04
CA GLU A 222 -8.08 -18.16 -5.06
C GLU A 222 -7.54 -17.36 -3.85
N ASP A 223 -7.05 -16.13 -4.10
CA ASP A 223 -6.57 -15.25 -3.04
C ASP A 223 -7.69 -14.88 -2.05
N VAL A 224 -8.95 -14.80 -2.52
CA VAL A 224 -10.11 -14.53 -1.63
C VAL A 224 -10.31 -15.70 -0.67
N VAL A 225 -10.27 -16.94 -1.17
CA VAL A 225 -10.40 -18.14 -0.34
C VAL A 225 -9.28 -18.22 0.69
N LEU A 226 -8.05 -17.90 0.28
CA LEU A 226 -6.90 -17.87 1.17
C LEU A 226 -7.06 -16.79 2.24
N ALA A 227 -7.48 -15.58 1.85
CA ALA A 227 -7.73 -14.47 2.77
C ALA A 227 -8.80 -14.83 3.83
N GLU A 228 -9.91 -15.47 3.42
CA GLU A 228 -10.93 -15.95 4.36
C GLU A 228 -10.37 -16.96 5.35
N SER A 229 -9.51 -17.88 4.89
CA SER A 229 -8.86 -18.86 5.77
C SER A 229 -8.00 -18.18 6.82
N TYR A 230 -7.24 -17.14 6.44
CA TYR A 230 -6.43 -16.36 7.40
C TYR A 230 -7.30 -15.61 8.40
N LEU A 231 -8.39 -14.97 7.96
CA LEU A 231 -9.31 -14.26 8.87
C LEU A 231 -9.98 -15.22 9.88
N LYS A 232 -10.40 -16.39 9.43
CA LYS A 232 -10.96 -17.43 10.32
C LYS A 232 -9.94 -17.88 11.39
N ARG A 233 -8.66 -17.96 11.03
CA ARG A 233 -7.58 -18.31 11.97
C ARG A 233 -7.31 -17.21 13.00
N ARG A 234 -7.35 -15.94 12.60
CA ARG A 234 -7.13 -14.78 13.50
C ARG A 234 -8.22 -14.60 14.57
N ARG A 235 -9.39 -15.22 14.39
CA ARG A 235 -10.50 -15.16 15.34
C ARG A 235 -10.46 -16.25 16.41
N LYS A 236 -9.62 -17.27 16.23
CA LYS A 236 -9.43 -18.38 17.19
C LYS A 236 -8.35 -18.03 18.20
#